data_dac2ec703d40990e19acb7d9eca9e2d9
#
_entry.id   dac2ec703d40990e19acb7d9eca9e2d9
#
_cell.length_a   1.000
_cell.length_b   1.000
_cell.length_c   1.000
_cell.angle_alpha   90.00
_cell.angle_beta   90.00
_cell.angle_gamma   90.00
#
_symmetry.space_group_name_H-M   'P 1'
#
loop_
_entity.id
_entity.type
_entity.pdbx_description
1 polymer ?
#
loop_
_entity_poly.entity_id
_entity_poly.type
_entity_poly.pdbx_seq_one_letter_code
_entity_poly.pdbx_strand_id
1 'polypeptide(L)'
;ALAKSTQRIVSPAYMKAGMGDGGACHPRDNIALRWLAKELDLGYDLFESIMTAREGQAESMAKAILTHGKHVHFTSDSYKPGTDLVDGSYSLLVQHYVRKHGGQLVHGIDNPVHVIVRVHETDDVSADNKTIIFDPWRTYPKADNVIYYGKN
;
A
#
# COMPACT_ATOMS: atom_id res chain seq x y z
N ALA A 1 17.44 -9.09 11.23
CA ALA A 1 18.65 -8.42 11.76
C ALA A 1 18.32 -7.01 12.23
N LEU A 2 17.77 -6.12 11.38
CA LEU A 2 17.51 -4.70 11.71
C LEU A 2 16.55 -4.51 12.90
N ALA A 3 15.48 -5.30 12.99
CA ALA A 3 14.52 -5.23 14.09
C ALA A 3 15.11 -5.56 15.47
N LYS A 4 16.31 -6.17 15.52
CA LYS A 4 17.04 -6.47 16.75
C LYS A 4 18.06 -5.38 17.12
N SER A 5 18.23 -4.35 16.30
CA SER A 5 19.16 -3.25 16.54
C SER A 5 18.51 -2.20 17.43
N THR A 6 18.73 -2.32 18.75
CA THR A 6 18.07 -1.45 19.74
C THR A 6 18.81 -0.14 20.02
N GLN A 7 20.04 0.03 19.51
CA GLN A 7 20.83 1.24 19.76
C GLN A 7 20.53 2.38 18.78
N ARG A 8 20.15 2.07 17.53
CA ARG A 8 19.87 3.07 16.48
C ARG A 8 18.45 3.03 15.99
N ILE A 9 17.80 1.87 16.03
CA ILE A 9 16.40 1.70 15.69
C ILE A 9 15.61 1.64 16.99
N VAL A 10 14.90 2.70 17.30
CA VAL A 10 14.20 2.90 18.58
C VAL A 10 13.00 1.96 18.73
N SER A 11 12.46 1.46 17.62
CA SER A 11 11.29 0.58 17.63
C SER A 11 11.28 -0.38 16.42
N PRO A 12 10.93 -1.66 16.62
CA PRO A 12 10.71 -2.60 15.53
C PRO A 12 9.44 -2.28 14.71
N ALA A 13 8.62 -1.31 15.12
CA ALA A 13 7.38 -0.94 14.44
C ALA A 13 7.61 -0.53 12.98
N TYR A 14 8.76 0.10 12.67
CA TYR A 14 9.14 0.48 11.30
C TYR A 14 9.54 -0.71 10.42
N MET A 15 9.67 -1.91 10.99
CA MET A 15 10.05 -3.13 10.28
C MET A 15 8.87 -4.09 10.07
N LYS A 16 7.66 -3.62 10.27
CA LYS A 16 6.42 -4.38 10.00
C LYS A 16 6.07 -4.35 8.52
N ALA A 17 5.43 -5.42 8.06
CA ALA A 17 4.74 -5.40 6.77
C ALA A 17 3.58 -4.38 6.81
N GLY A 18 3.13 -3.93 5.64
CA GLY A 18 2.03 -2.98 5.54
C GLY A 18 1.74 -2.57 4.10
N MET A 19 0.87 -1.57 3.95
CA MET A 19 0.46 -1.04 2.65
C MET A 19 1.57 -0.31 1.88
N GLY A 20 2.62 0.11 2.53
CA GLY A 20 3.67 0.93 1.96
C GLY A 20 3.96 2.17 2.82
N ASP A 21 4.51 3.21 2.21
CA ASP A 21 4.71 4.49 2.91
C ASP A 21 3.38 5.22 3.15
N GLY A 22 3.35 6.11 4.10
CA GLY A 22 2.14 6.85 4.44
C GLY A 22 2.35 8.34 4.59
N GLY A 23 1.33 9.09 4.18
CA GLY A 23 1.22 10.53 4.36
C GLY A 23 1.90 11.37 3.30
N ALA A 24 1.53 12.67 3.31
CA ALA A 24 1.94 13.64 2.31
C ALA A 24 3.45 13.96 2.34
N CYS A 25 4.12 13.77 3.47
CA CYS A 25 5.52 14.16 3.62
C CYS A 25 6.45 13.36 2.70
N HIS A 26 6.28 12.05 2.62
CA HIS A 26 7.14 11.19 1.81
C HIS A 26 7.19 11.59 0.33
N PRO A 27 6.09 11.62 -0.42
CA PRO A 27 6.13 12.05 -1.82
C PRO A 27 6.49 13.53 -1.96
N ARG A 28 5.95 14.41 -1.13
CA ARG A 28 6.20 15.85 -1.21
C ARG A 28 7.69 16.18 -1.06
N ASP A 29 8.34 15.63 -0.02
CA ASP A 29 9.73 15.96 0.28
C ASP A 29 10.68 15.34 -0.74
N ASN A 30 10.40 14.13 -1.21
CA ASN A 30 11.17 13.53 -2.29
C ASN A 30 11.02 14.28 -3.62
N ILE A 31 9.84 14.80 -3.94
CA ILE A 31 9.61 15.64 -5.14
C ILE A 31 10.41 16.95 -5.03
N ALA A 32 10.41 17.60 -3.86
CA ALA A 32 11.17 18.82 -3.64
C ALA A 32 12.69 18.58 -3.73
N LEU A 33 13.17 17.48 -3.15
CA LEU A 33 14.59 17.13 -3.18
C LEU A 33 15.06 16.69 -4.58
N ARG A 34 14.21 16.02 -5.37
CA ARG A 34 14.42 15.76 -6.79
C ARG A 34 14.65 17.04 -7.58
N TRP A 35 13.74 18.01 -7.39
CA TRP A 35 13.89 19.33 -8.03
C TRP A 35 15.22 19.97 -7.66
N LEU A 36 15.58 19.97 -6.36
CA LEU A 36 16.85 20.53 -5.90
C LEU A 36 18.06 19.76 -6.48
N ALA A 37 18.02 18.45 -6.55
CA ALA A 37 19.09 17.63 -7.15
C ALA A 37 19.31 18.02 -8.62
N LYS A 38 18.23 18.28 -9.36
CA LYS A 38 18.29 18.74 -10.74
C LYS A 38 18.88 20.16 -10.88
N GLU A 39 18.44 21.10 -10.02
CA GLU A 39 18.96 22.48 -10.02
C GLU A 39 20.45 22.55 -9.70
N LEU A 40 20.93 21.65 -8.85
CA LEU A 40 22.35 21.57 -8.46
C LEU A 40 23.19 20.68 -9.37
N ASP A 41 22.61 20.13 -10.45
CA ASP A 41 23.28 19.23 -11.39
C ASP A 41 24.02 18.07 -10.70
N LEU A 42 23.35 17.44 -9.72
CA LEU A 42 23.89 16.28 -9.04
C LEU A 42 23.96 15.08 -10.01
N GLY A 43 25.10 14.43 -10.10
CA GLY A 43 25.32 13.32 -11.03
C GLY A 43 24.48 12.07 -10.75
N TYR A 44 23.74 12.04 -9.66
CA TYR A 44 22.80 10.97 -9.29
C TYR A 44 21.63 11.51 -8.48
N ASP A 45 20.42 11.21 -8.93
CA ASP A 45 19.20 11.58 -8.23
C ASP A 45 18.62 10.40 -7.43
N LEU A 46 18.99 10.34 -6.15
CA LEU A 46 18.48 9.34 -5.20
C LEU A 46 16.95 9.46 -5.03
N PHE A 47 16.44 10.68 -5.02
CA PHE A 47 15.03 10.95 -4.74
C PHE A 47 14.13 10.51 -5.89
N GLU A 48 14.59 10.63 -7.14
CA GLU A 48 13.94 10.02 -8.30
C GLU A 48 13.89 8.50 -8.17
N SER A 49 14.99 7.89 -7.76
CA SER A 49 15.06 6.44 -7.58
C SER A 49 14.10 5.95 -6.49
N ILE A 50 13.94 6.71 -5.39
CA ILE A 50 12.97 6.41 -4.32
C ILE A 50 11.54 6.49 -4.87
N MET A 51 11.21 7.55 -5.62
CA MET A 51 9.87 7.72 -6.19
C MET A 51 9.56 6.63 -7.23
N THR A 52 10.52 6.28 -8.07
CA THR A 52 10.39 5.19 -9.04
C THR A 52 10.14 3.84 -8.34
N ALA A 53 10.87 3.56 -7.27
CA ALA A 53 10.69 2.34 -6.48
C ALA A 53 9.30 2.30 -5.81
N ARG A 54 8.82 3.44 -5.28
CA ARG A 54 7.50 3.58 -4.70
C ARG A 54 6.40 3.24 -5.70
N GLU A 55 6.46 3.80 -6.89
CA GLU A 55 5.52 3.53 -7.99
C GLU A 55 5.56 2.05 -8.41
N GLY A 56 6.76 1.49 -8.58
CA GLY A 56 6.93 0.08 -8.95
C GLY A 56 6.38 -0.90 -7.91
N GLN A 57 6.51 -0.58 -6.62
CA GLN A 57 5.93 -1.38 -5.54
C GLN A 57 4.40 -1.34 -5.56
N ALA A 58 3.81 -0.15 -5.75
CA ALA A 58 2.36 0.02 -5.83
C ALA A 58 1.78 -0.73 -7.04
N GLU A 59 2.45 -0.63 -8.19
CA GLU A 59 2.05 -1.37 -9.39
C GLU A 59 2.15 -2.89 -9.19
N SER A 60 3.20 -3.36 -8.54
CA SER A 60 3.38 -4.79 -8.23
C SER A 60 2.29 -5.30 -7.29
N MET A 61 1.92 -4.52 -6.28
CA MET A 61 0.81 -4.85 -5.38
C MET A 61 -0.52 -4.91 -6.13
N ALA A 62 -0.81 -3.93 -7.00
CA ALA A 62 -2.02 -3.93 -7.82
C ALA A 62 -2.12 -5.16 -8.72
N LYS A 63 -1.01 -5.55 -9.36
CA LYS A 63 -0.95 -6.78 -10.17
C LYS A 63 -1.21 -8.03 -9.32
N ALA A 64 -0.64 -8.11 -8.12
CA ALA A 64 -0.90 -9.22 -7.19
C ALA A 64 -2.37 -9.29 -6.77
N ILE A 65 -3.00 -8.16 -6.44
CA ILE A 65 -4.45 -8.08 -6.14
C ILE A 65 -5.28 -8.62 -7.30
N LEU A 66 -4.98 -8.21 -8.53
CA LEU A 66 -5.74 -8.57 -9.73
C LEU A 66 -5.61 -10.04 -10.14
N THR A 67 -4.63 -10.79 -9.60
CA THR A 67 -4.58 -12.26 -9.79
C THR A 67 -5.74 -12.97 -9.12
N HIS A 68 -6.38 -12.35 -8.12
CA HIS A 68 -7.47 -12.91 -7.34
C HIS A 68 -8.86 -12.44 -7.80
N GLY A 69 -8.94 -11.36 -8.58
CA GLY A 69 -10.20 -10.88 -9.14
C GLY A 69 -10.13 -9.42 -9.58
N LYS A 70 -11.09 -9.02 -10.42
CA LYS A 70 -11.10 -7.66 -11.02
C LYS A 70 -11.95 -6.66 -10.24
N HIS A 71 -12.92 -7.10 -9.45
CA HIS A 71 -13.76 -6.23 -8.64
C HIS A 71 -13.14 -6.08 -7.25
N VAL A 72 -12.53 -4.94 -7.01
CA VAL A 72 -11.67 -4.71 -5.85
C VAL A 72 -12.26 -3.62 -4.97
N HIS A 73 -12.45 -3.93 -3.69
CA HIS A 73 -12.82 -2.99 -2.65
C HIS A 73 -11.60 -2.67 -1.77
N PHE A 74 -11.34 -1.39 -1.54
CA PHE A 74 -10.35 -0.94 -0.55
C PHE A 74 -11.09 -0.45 0.69
N THR A 75 -10.67 -0.88 1.86
CA THR A 75 -11.34 -0.54 3.13
C THR A 75 -11.24 0.94 3.47
N SER A 76 -10.24 1.65 2.91
CA SER A 76 -10.05 3.08 3.12
C SER A 76 -9.24 3.73 1.99
N ASP A 77 -9.46 5.01 1.78
CA ASP A 77 -8.65 5.88 0.92
C ASP A 77 -7.60 6.66 1.73
N SER A 78 -7.73 6.75 3.05
CA SER A 78 -6.85 7.54 3.89
C SER A 78 -5.47 6.91 4.06
N TYR A 79 -4.46 7.74 4.34
CA TYR A 79 -3.09 7.26 4.54
C TYR A 79 -2.86 6.60 5.92
N LYS A 80 -3.73 6.86 6.89
CA LYS A 80 -3.70 6.24 8.23
C LYS A 80 -5.10 6.12 8.82
N PRO A 81 -5.33 5.20 9.78
CA PRO A 81 -6.63 5.03 10.42
C PRO A 81 -7.04 6.30 11.20
N GLY A 82 -8.35 6.51 11.31
CA GLY A 82 -8.94 7.60 12.10
C GLY A 82 -8.79 9.00 11.50
N THR A 83 -8.59 9.11 10.19
CA THR A 83 -8.51 10.39 9.46
C THR A 83 -9.09 10.28 8.07
N ASP A 84 -9.58 11.41 7.54
CA ASP A 84 -10.04 11.53 6.14
C ASP A 84 -8.93 12.07 5.20
N LEU A 85 -7.70 12.23 5.72
CA LEU A 85 -6.60 12.76 4.93
C LEU A 85 -6.12 11.74 3.90
N VAL A 86 -6.20 12.12 2.64
CA VAL A 86 -5.86 11.27 1.49
C VAL A 86 -4.55 11.68 0.79
N ASP A 87 -4.01 12.84 1.13
CA ASP A 87 -2.78 13.35 0.52
C ASP A 87 -1.61 12.38 0.77
N GLY A 88 -0.97 11.94 -0.31
CA GLY A 88 0.10 10.97 -0.25
C GLY A 88 -0.33 9.55 0.12
N SER A 89 -1.64 9.25 0.08
CA SER A 89 -2.16 7.92 0.37
C SER A 89 -1.60 6.86 -0.58
N TYR A 90 -0.98 5.84 0.00
CA TYR A 90 -0.51 4.68 -0.76
C TYR A 90 -1.67 3.82 -1.27
N SER A 91 -2.80 3.79 -0.53
CA SER A 91 -4.03 3.14 -0.97
C SER A 91 -4.49 3.70 -2.31
N LEU A 92 -4.58 5.02 -2.45
CA LEU A 92 -4.98 5.67 -3.70
C LEU A 92 -4.00 5.40 -4.85
N LEU A 93 -2.70 5.32 -4.55
CA LEU A 93 -1.69 4.95 -5.55
C LEU A 93 -1.90 3.52 -6.07
N VAL A 94 -2.13 2.56 -5.17
CA VAL A 94 -2.43 1.18 -5.57
C VAL A 94 -3.74 1.10 -6.35
N GLN A 95 -4.78 1.82 -5.92
CA GLN A 95 -6.06 1.92 -6.64
C GLN A 95 -5.88 2.48 -8.06
N HIS A 96 -5.02 3.47 -8.24
CA HIS A 96 -4.67 3.98 -9.57
C HIS A 96 -4.14 2.84 -10.47
N TYR A 97 -3.19 2.04 -9.96
CA TYR A 97 -2.65 0.93 -10.72
C TYR A 97 -3.64 -0.23 -10.93
N VAL A 98 -4.54 -0.47 -9.99
CA VAL A 98 -5.65 -1.42 -10.18
C VAL A 98 -6.49 -1.01 -11.40
N ARG A 99 -6.91 0.26 -11.48
CA ARG A 99 -7.66 0.78 -12.65
C ARG A 99 -6.83 0.70 -13.94
N LYS A 100 -5.56 1.09 -13.89
CA LYS A 100 -4.63 1.07 -15.03
C LYS A 100 -4.48 -0.33 -15.63
N HIS A 101 -4.55 -1.37 -14.80
CA HIS A 101 -4.45 -2.77 -15.22
C HIS A 101 -5.82 -3.45 -15.44
N GLY A 102 -6.89 -2.68 -15.60
CA GLY A 102 -8.22 -3.16 -15.99
C GLY A 102 -9.05 -3.73 -14.83
N GLY A 103 -8.68 -3.44 -13.57
CA GLY A 103 -9.51 -3.67 -12.41
C GLY A 103 -10.60 -2.61 -12.27
N GLN A 104 -11.66 -2.97 -11.55
CA GLN A 104 -12.78 -2.09 -11.23
C GLN A 104 -12.83 -1.90 -9.73
N LEU A 105 -12.84 -0.64 -9.29
CA LEU A 105 -13.04 -0.33 -7.88
C LEU A 105 -14.53 -0.38 -7.55
N VAL A 106 -14.84 -1.08 -6.48
CA VAL A 106 -16.20 -1.27 -5.99
C VAL A 106 -16.36 -0.57 -4.65
N HIS A 107 -17.38 0.25 -4.52
CA HIS A 107 -17.74 0.92 -3.28
C HIS A 107 -19.00 0.27 -2.69
N GLY A 108 -18.92 -0.16 -1.44
CA GLY A 108 -20.01 -0.84 -0.74
C GLY A 108 -20.15 -2.33 -1.06
N ILE A 109 -20.99 -3.01 -0.29
CA ILE A 109 -21.20 -4.47 -0.33
C ILE A 109 -22.26 -4.93 -1.34
N ASP A 110 -22.95 -3.99 -2.00
CA ASP A 110 -24.08 -4.30 -2.90
C ASP A 110 -23.64 -4.75 -4.31
N ASN A 111 -22.35 -4.68 -4.60
CA ASN A 111 -21.77 -5.12 -5.86
C ASN A 111 -20.94 -6.39 -5.62
N PRO A 112 -20.80 -7.27 -6.63
CA PRO A 112 -19.95 -8.44 -6.48
C PRO A 112 -18.51 -8.00 -6.21
N VAL A 113 -18.02 -8.20 -5.00
CA VAL A 113 -16.63 -7.94 -4.61
C VAL A 113 -15.85 -9.26 -4.71
N HIS A 114 -14.77 -9.26 -5.48
CA HIS A 114 -13.88 -10.41 -5.57
C HIS A 114 -12.75 -10.33 -4.54
N VAL A 115 -12.22 -9.12 -4.33
CA VAL A 115 -11.09 -8.89 -3.43
C VAL A 115 -11.36 -7.69 -2.55
N ILE A 116 -11.19 -7.85 -1.25
CA ILE A 116 -11.17 -6.76 -0.27
C ILE A 116 -9.72 -6.54 0.16
N VAL A 117 -9.21 -5.34 -0.02
CA VAL A 117 -7.85 -4.95 0.39
C VAL A 117 -7.93 -4.24 1.74
N ARG A 118 -7.26 -4.80 2.75
CA ARG A 118 -7.13 -4.18 4.07
C ARG A 118 -6.10 -3.05 4.01
N VAL A 119 -6.58 -1.82 4.04
CA VAL A 119 -5.72 -0.63 3.93
C VAL A 119 -4.98 -0.35 5.22
N HIS A 120 -5.62 -0.55 6.37
CA HIS A 120 -4.99 -0.36 7.68
C HIS A 120 -4.94 -1.66 8.48
N GLU A 121 -3.93 -1.79 9.35
CA GLU A 121 -3.78 -2.94 10.25
C GLU A 121 -5.00 -3.13 11.17
N THR A 122 -5.70 -2.03 11.49
CA THR A 122 -6.86 -2.00 12.37
C THR A 122 -8.19 -2.20 11.67
N ASP A 123 -8.22 -2.28 10.33
CA ASP A 123 -9.47 -2.45 9.60
C ASP A 123 -10.06 -3.82 9.89
N ASP A 124 -11.29 -3.81 10.37
CA ASP A 124 -12.09 -5.01 10.52
C ASP A 124 -12.82 -5.30 9.21
N VAL A 125 -12.72 -6.53 8.74
CA VAL A 125 -13.26 -6.96 7.45
C VAL A 125 -14.10 -8.20 7.67
N SER A 126 -15.35 -8.15 7.25
CA SER A 126 -16.21 -9.34 7.17
C SER A 126 -16.45 -9.65 5.71
N ALA A 127 -16.15 -10.88 5.30
CA ALA A 127 -16.35 -11.36 3.94
C ALA A 127 -16.87 -12.80 3.94
N ASP A 128 -17.59 -13.16 2.90
CA ASP A 128 -17.95 -14.56 2.67
C ASP A 128 -16.71 -15.37 2.23
N ASN A 129 -16.84 -16.70 2.22
CA ASN A 129 -15.73 -17.59 1.84
C ASN A 129 -15.30 -17.49 0.36
N LYS A 130 -16.06 -16.76 -0.48
CA LYS A 130 -15.76 -16.57 -1.91
C LYS A 130 -14.99 -15.29 -2.18
N THR A 131 -15.05 -14.33 -1.25
CA THR A 131 -14.36 -13.06 -1.35
C THR A 131 -12.97 -13.16 -0.75
N ILE A 132 -11.95 -12.82 -1.51
CA ILE A 132 -10.56 -12.82 -1.03
C ILE A 132 -10.32 -11.60 -0.13
N ILE A 133 -9.70 -11.82 1.02
CA ILE A 133 -9.16 -10.77 1.87
C ILE A 133 -7.66 -10.65 1.58
N PHE A 134 -7.26 -9.56 0.96
CA PHE A 134 -5.87 -9.26 0.68
C PHE A 134 -5.28 -8.43 1.82
N ASP A 135 -4.36 -9.02 2.58
CA ASP A 135 -3.80 -8.45 3.80
C ASP A 135 -2.30 -8.13 3.66
N PRO A 136 -1.93 -6.88 3.37
CA PRO A 136 -0.54 -6.44 3.35
C PRO A 136 0.12 -6.43 4.72
N TRP A 137 -0.65 -6.36 5.80
CA TRP A 137 -0.17 -6.27 7.19
C TRP A 137 0.18 -7.62 7.79
N ARG A 138 -0.40 -8.70 7.24
CA ARG A 138 -0.23 -10.09 7.72
C ARG A 138 -0.68 -10.30 9.16
N THR A 139 -1.67 -9.55 9.59
CA THR A 139 -2.21 -9.57 10.95
C THR A 139 -3.64 -10.11 11.02
N TYR A 140 -4.32 -10.20 9.88
CA TYR A 140 -5.65 -10.80 9.82
C TYR A 140 -5.56 -12.32 10.10
N PRO A 141 -6.54 -12.92 10.80
CA PRO A 141 -6.55 -14.37 11.05
C PRO A 141 -6.43 -15.17 9.75
N LYS A 142 -5.52 -16.15 9.73
CA LYS A 142 -5.26 -16.97 8.56
C LYS A 142 -6.46 -17.84 8.24
N ALA A 143 -6.94 -17.80 6.98
CA ALA A 143 -8.00 -18.62 6.44
C ALA A 143 -7.73 -18.89 4.94
N ASP A 144 -8.48 -19.78 4.32
CA ASP A 144 -8.26 -20.17 2.91
C ASP A 144 -8.46 -19.02 1.93
N ASN A 145 -9.31 -18.07 2.28
CA ASN A 145 -9.58 -16.85 1.50
C ASN A 145 -8.74 -15.63 1.93
N VAL A 146 -7.73 -15.81 2.78
CA VAL A 146 -6.85 -14.72 3.24
C VAL A 146 -5.48 -14.83 2.57
N ILE A 147 -5.11 -13.80 1.83
CA ILE A 147 -3.84 -13.71 1.12
C ILE A 147 -2.95 -12.67 1.79
N TYR A 148 -1.82 -13.10 2.32
CA TYR A 148 -0.77 -12.21 2.82
C TYR A 148 0.13 -11.76 1.69
N TYR A 149 0.25 -10.46 1.50
CA TYR A 149 1.11 -9.90 0.46
C TYR A 149 2.60 -10.04 0.82
N GLY A 150 3.41 -10.33 -0.21
CA GLY A 150 4.85 -10.52 -0.10
C GLY A 150 5.25 -11.98 0.15
N LYS A 151 6.54 -12.26 0.11
CA LYS A 151 7.07 -13.61 0.35
C LYS A 151 7.07 -13.95 1.85
N ASN A 152 6.71 -15.18 2.15
CA ASN A 152 6.86 -15.77 3.49
C ASN A 152 8.33 -15.96 3.85
#